data_a3ffa7b24f92e12c16b3820130bf344b
#
_entry.id   a3ffa7b24f92e12c16b3820130bf344b
#
_cell.length_a   1.000
_cell.length_b   1.000
_cell.length_c   1.000
_cell.angle_alpha   90.00
_cell.angle_beta   90.00
_cell.angle_gamma   90.00
#
_symmetry.space_group_name_H-M   'P 1'
#
loop_
_entity.id
_entity.type
_entity.pdbx_description
1 polymer ?
#
loop_
_entity_poly.entity_id
_entity_poly.type
_entity_poly.pdbx_seq_one_letter_code
_entity_poly.pdbx_strand_id
1 'polypeptide(L)'
;MQLGNANSKHIKYATDISGSWTTTSVDTSTNSVEAVSLVIDSNDGVHISFVNFSTPNLYYATNALGSWSTTSVDTNDYVGQYSSIGVDSKNNVHISYYDDQNGVLNYATKIGTKYLTEAVCTIDPDLPNGLSMAQGTCTISGTPNDLSPNTEYQVKAVSN
;
A
#
# COMPACT_ATOMS: atom_id res chain seq x y z
N MET A 1 36.88 -12.08 11.11
CA MET A 1 35.84 -11.61 12.03
C MET A 1 35.30 -10.35 11.43
N GLN A 2 34.19 -10.45 10.69
CA GLN A 2 33.56 -9.30 10.04
C GLN A 2 32.68 -8.63 11.10
N LEU A 3 33.09 -7.45 11.54
CA LEU A 3 32.27 -6.62 12.40
C LEU A 3 31.01 -6.22 11.58
N GLY A 4 29.87 -6.82 11.91
CA GLY A 4 28.60 -6.42 11.36
C GLY A 4 28.42 -4.92 11.59
N ASN A 5 27.98 -4.22 10.54
CA ASN A 5 27.75 -2.78 10.57
C ASN A 5 26.67 -2.48 11.62
N ALA A 6 27.08 -2.05 12.81
CA ALA A 6 26.24 -1.90 14.00
C ALA A 6 25.23 -0.73 13.93
N ASN A 7 25.04 -0.11 12.74
CA ASN A 7 24.27 1.11 12.58
C ASN A 7 23.20 1.09 11.46
N SER A 8 22.81 -0.08 10.95
CA SER A 8 21.69 -0.09 9.99
C SER A 8 20.36 0.11 10.75
N LYS A 9 19.78 1.30 10.59
CA LYS A 9 18.47 1.64 11.13
C LYS A 9 17.40 1.29 10.07
N HIS A 10 16.70 0.19 10.27
CA HIS A 10 15.59 -0.22 9.41
C HIS A 10 14.24 0.14 10.03
N ILE A 11 13.22 0.33 9.19
CA ILE A 11 11.85 0.52 9.66
C ILE A 11 11.23 -0.82 10.00
N LYS A 12 10.62 -0.89 11.20
CA LYS A 12 9.76 -1.98 11.64
C LYS A 12 8.39 -1.43 12.01
N TYR A 13 7.37 -2.17 11.65
CA TYR A 13 6.01 -1.96 12.10
C TYR A 13 5.68 -2.94 13.22
N ALA A 14 5.09 -2.44 14.30
CA ALA A 14 4.64 -3.26 15.42
C ALA A 14 3.13 -3.14 15.58
N THR A 15 2.47 -4.26 15.86
CA THR A 15 1.03 -4.34 16.13
C THR A 15 0.73 -5.42 17.14
N ASP A 16 -0.35 -5.27 17.91
CA ASP A 16 -0.87 -6.25 18.87
C ASP A 16 -2.27 -6.76 18.52
N ILE A 17 -2.71 -6.59 17.29
CA ILE A 17 -4.05 -7.00 16.82
C ILE A 17 -4.36 -8.48 17.11
N SER A 18 -3.34 -9.32 17.28
CA SER A 18 -3.46 -10.73 17.67
C SER A 18 -3.47 -10.96 19.19
N GLY A 19 -3.49 -9.89 20.00
CA GLY A 19 -3.41 -9.94 21.47
C GLY A 19 -1.98 -10.06 22.01
N SER A 20 -0.97 -10.01 21.14
CA SER A 20 0.46 -9.97 21.52
C SER A 20 1.22 -9.12 20.49
N TRP A 21 2.20 -8.35 20.95
CA TRP A 21 3.03 -7.54 20.07
C TRP A 21 3.81 -8.41 19.08
N THR A 22 3.60 -8.13 17.82
CA THR A 22 4.37 -8.68 16.69
C THR A 22 5.05 -7.58 15.93
N THR A 23 6.20 -7.87 15.31
CA THR A 23 6.96 -6.89 14.52
C THR A 23 7.24 -7.42 13.13
N THR A 24 7.07 -6.56 12.12
CA THR A 24 7.36 -6.87 10.71
C THR A 24 8.34 -5.85 10.17
N SER A 25 9.32 -6.28 9.38
CA SER A 25 10.18 -5.35 8.66
C SER A 25 9.42 -4.71 7.51
N VAL A 26 9.43 -3.38 7.46
CA VAL A 26 8.79 -2.58 6.42
C VAL A 26 9.72 -2.44 5.22
N ASP A 27 10.96 -2.07 5.50
CA ASP A 27 12.02 -1.89 4.49
C ASP A 27 13.37 -2.26 5.10
N THR A 28 14.14 -3.08 4.38
CA THR A 28 15.48 -3.52 4.74
C THR A 28 16.57 -2.93 3.83
N SER A 29 16.18 -2.21 2.79
CA SER A 29 17.09 -1.59 1.82
C SER A 29 17.68 -0.26 2.30
N THR A 30 16.98 0.40 3.27
CA THR A 30 17.41 1.67 3.85
C THR A 30 18.26 1.45 5.09
N ASN A 31 19.35 2.18 5.23
CA ASN A 31 20.33 2.00 6.32
C ASN A 31 20.33 3.10 7.38
N SER A 32 19.60 4.19 7.18
CA SER A 32 19.56 5.33 8.10
C SER A 32 18.21 6.01 8.01
N VAL A 33 17.25 5.56 8.82
CA VAL A 33 15.88 6.06 8.81
C VAL A 33 15.63 6.98 9.99
N GLU A 34 14.99 8.11 9.71
CA GLU A 34 14.53 9.10 10.71
C GLU A 34 13.20 9.74 10.27
N ALA A 35 12.65 10.63 11.11
CA ALA A 35 11.43 11.40 10.84
C ALA A 35 10.25 10.51 10.37
N VAL A 36 9.96 9.46 11.15
CA VAL A 36 8.91 8.48 10.80
C VAL A 36 7.56 8.99 11.29
N SER A 37 6.57 9.00 10.40
CA SER A 37 5.16 9.27 10.74
C SER A 37 4.28 8.16 10.15
N LEU A 38 3.23 7.75 10.90
CA LEU A 38 2.36 6.63 10.54
C LEU A 38 0.89 7.03 10.64
N VAL A 39 0.08 6.54 9.71
CA VAL A 39 -1.38 6.61 9.75
C VAL A 39 -1.98 5.31 9.24
N ILE A 40 -3.19 4.98 9.67
CA ILE A 40 -3.96 3.82 9.22
C ILE A 40 -5.18 4.34 8.44
N ASP A 41 -5.46 3.76 7.30
CA ASP A 41 -6.61 4.10 6.47
C ASP A 41 -7.89 3.38 6.92
N SER A 42 -9.03 3.67 6.27
CA SER A 42 -10.34 3.08 6.62
C SER A 42 -10.46 1.58 6.29
N ASN A 43 -9.46 0.98 5.64
CA ASN A 43 -9.39 -0.45 5.29
C ASN A 43 -8.26 -1.16 6.04
N ASP A 44 -7.80 -0.59 7.17
CA ASP A 44 -6.69 -1.10 7.97
C ASP A 44 -5.32 -1.10 7.25
N GLY A 45 -5.23 -0.42 6.12
CA GLY A 45 -3.98 -0.19 5.41
C GLY A 45 -3.06 0.76 6.19
N VAL A 46 -1.83 0.35 6.42
CA VAL A 46 -0.83 1.17 7.12
C VAL A 46 -0.03 1.97 6.11
N HIS A 47 0.15 3.25 6.40
CA HIS A 47 0.90 4.21 5.59
C HIS A 47 1.97 4.87 6.45
N ILE A 48 3.20 4.91 5.97
CA ILE A 48 4.35 5.47 6.70
C ILE A 48 5.11 6.43 5.79
N SER A 49 5.37 7.64 6.26
CA SER A 49 6.37 8.54 5.67
C SER A 49 7.66 8.50 6.48
N PHE A 50 8.81 8.58 5.82
CA PHE A 50 10.12 8.58 6.48
C PHE A 50 11.21 9.18 5.60
N VAL A 51 12.32 9.56 6.21
CA VAL A 51 13.54 10.00 5.52
C VAL A 51 14.59 8.89 5.59
N ASN A 52 15.27 8.64 4.48
CA ASN A 52 16.50 7.88 4.46
C ASN A 52 17.69 8.86 4.39
N PHE A 53 18.43 8.98 5.47
CA PHE A 53 19.57 9.91 5.54
C PHE A 53 20.80 9.49 4.73
N SER A 54 20.86 8.24 4.26
CA SER A 54 21.95 7.81 3.36
C SER A 54 21.77 8.39 1.94
N THR A 55 20.54 8.62 1.56
CA THR A 55 20.09 9.41 0.40
C THR A 55 19.00 10.32 0.94
N PRO A 56 19.29 11.59 1.32
CA PRO A 56 18.38 12.39 2.15
C PRO A 56 17.11 12.80 1.40
N ASN A 57 16.28 11.79 1.14
CA ASN A 57 15.05 11.84 0.37
C ASN A 57 13.85 11.44 1.23
N LEU A 58 12.67 11.91 0.84
CA LEU A 58 11.39 11.49 1.42
C LEU A 58 10.90 10.20 0.78
N TYR A 59 10.58 9.24 1.63
CA TYR A 59 10.00 7.95 1.23
C TYR A 59 8.61 7.75 1.83
N TYR A 60 7.86 6.90 1.17
CA TYR A 60 6.56 6.42 1.59
C TYR A 60 6.51 4.90 1.51
N ALA A 61 6.03 4.25 2.57
CA ALA A 61 5.79 2.81 2.60
C ALA A 61 4.34 2.51 2.98
N THR A 62 3.80 1.42 2.45
CA THR A 62 2.45 0.97 2.76
C THR A 62 2.31 -0.55 2.59
N ASN A 63 1.40 -1.15 3.38
CA ASN A 63 0.95 -2.53 3.23
C ASN A 63 -0.50 -2.64 2.74
N ALA A 64 -1.08 -1.54 2.33
CA ALA A 64 -2.48 -1.43 1.94
C ALA A 64 -2.92 -2.43 0.84
N LEU A 65 -2.00 -3.00 0.07
CA LEU A 65 -2.25 -4.06 -0.93
C LEU A 65 -1.85 -5.47 -0.43
N GLY A 66 -1.79 -5.67 0.90
CA GLY A 66 -1.49 -6.94 1.54
C GLY A 66 -0.02 -7.23 1.78
N SER A 67 0.91 -6.53 1.12
CA SER A 67 2.35 -6.63 1.36
C SER A 67 3.00 -5.25 1.39
N TRP A 68 4.10 -5.12 2.14
CA TRP A 68 4.85 -3.87 2.21
C TRP A 68 5.48 -3.51 0.87
N SER A 69 5.29 -2.26 0.49
CA SER A 69 5.95 -1.62 -0.65
C SER A 69 6.48 -0.25 -0.24
N THR A 70 7.64 0.12 -0.77
CA THR A 70 8.30 1.40 -0.50
C THR A 70 8.54 2.14 -1.81
N THR A 71 8.31 3.46 -1.81
CA THR A 71 8.46 4.34 -2.96
C THR A 71 9.10 5.65 -2.51
N SER A 72 10.00 6.22 -3.30
CA SER A 72 10.46 7.60 -3.11
C SER A 72 9.33 8.57 -3.48
N VAL A 73 9.13 9.58 -2.65
CA VAL A 73 8.14 10.65 -2.85
C VAL A 73 8.79 11.89 -3.44
N ASP A 74 9.90 12.28 -2.85
CA ASP A 74 10.70 13.40 -3.30
C ASP A 74 12.18 13.01 -3.20
N THR A 75 12.92 13.20 -4.28
CA THR A 75 14.33 12.80 -4.42
C THR A 75 15.28 14.00 -4.52
N ASN A 76 14.78 15.20 -4.28
CA ASN A 76 15.66 16.34 -4.09
C ASN A 76 16.47 16.15 -2.82
N ASP A 77 17.72 16.58 -2.81
CA ASP A 77 18.58 16.41 -1.66
C ASP A 77 18.06 17.18 -0.43
N TYR A 78 18.19 16.57 0.76
CA TYR A 78 17.80 17.15 2.05
C TYR A 78 16.32 17.47 2.22
N VAL A 79 15.43 16.64 1.66
CA VAL A 79 13.98 16.75 1.83
C VAL A 79 13.40 15.69 2.76
N GLY A 80 12.23 15.97 3.32
CA GLY A 80 11.44 15.02 4.10
C GLY A 80 11.60 15.16 5.61
N GLN A 81 12.42 16.05 6.12
CA GLN A 81 12.52 16.29 7.55
C GLN A 81 11.17 16.72 8.13
N TYR A 82 10.93 16.33 9.39
CA TYR A 82 9.68 16.62 10.11
C TYR A 82 8.42 16.20 9.35
N SER A 83 8.50 15.13 8.55
CA SER A 83 7.33 14.66 7.79
C SER A 83 6.17 14.27 8.71
N SER A 84 4.97 14.63 8.29
CA SER A 84 3.71 14.21 8.90
C SER A 84 2.80 13.67 7.83
N ILE A 85 2.19 12.51 8.07
CA ILE A 85 1.32 11.83 7.12
C ILE A 85 -0.12 11.77 7.64
N GLY A 86 -1.09 11.95 6.75
CA GLY A 86 -2.51 11.79 6.99
C GLY A 86 -3.19 11.10 5.83
N VAL A 87 -4.39 10.57 6.06
CA VAL A 87 -5.30 10.07 5.03
C VAL A 87 -6.65 10.75 5.13
N ASP A 88 -7.24 11.07 3.99
CA ASP A 88 -8.59 11.63 3.95
C ASP A 88 -9.67 10.53 3.90
N SER A 89 -10.94 10.93 3.90
CA SER A 89 -12.08 10.00 3.85
C SER A 89 -12.19 9.19 2.56
N LYS A 90 -11.38 9.51 1.55
CA LYS A 90 -11.27 8.76 0.28
C LYS A 90 -10.00 7.91 0.23
N ASN A 91 -9.29 7.79 1.35
CA ASN A 91 -7.99 7.14 1.48
C ASN A 91 -6.89 7.76 0.60
N ASN A 92 -7.01 9.05 0.25
CA ASN A 92 -5.90 9.77 -0.34
C ASN A 92 -4.86 10.06 0.74
N VAL A 93 -3.61 9.85 0.41
CA VAL A 93 -2.47 10.11 1.30
C VAL A 93 -2.00 11.54 1.14
N HIS A 94 -1.74 12.20 2.25
CA HIS A 94 -1.26 13.57 2.34
C HIS A 94 -0.01 13.59 3.23
N ILE A 95 1.09 14.15 2.72
CA ILE A 95 2.35 14.26 3.45
C ILE A 95 2.81 15.73 3.41
N SER A 96 2.98 16.33 4.58
CA SER A 96 3.70 17.59 4.72
C SER A 96 5.13 17.29 5.16
N TYR A 97 6.12 18.01 4.63
CA TYR A 97 7.53 17.79 4.93
C TYR A 97 8.36 19.03 4.67
N TYR A 98 9.50 19.13 5.33
CA TYR A 98 10.40 20.26 5.20
C TYR A 98 11.52 19.95 4.19
N ASP A 99 11.84 20.95 3.39
CA ASP A 99 12.99 21.00 2.50
C ASP A 99 14.04 21.88 3.16
N ASP A 100 15.07 21.25 3.72
CA ASP A 100 16.10 21.92 4.48
C ASP A 100 17.04 22.75 3.57
N GLN A 101 17.19 22.35 2.31
CA GLN A 101 18.03 23.06 1.35
C GLN A 101 17.44 24.40 0.96
N ASN A 102 16.12 24.44 0.75
CA ASN A 102 15.41 25.64 0.29
C ASN A 102 14.71 26.40 1.43
N GLY A 103 14.65 25.82 2.65
CA GLY A 103 14.02 26.44 3.80
C GLY A 103 12.49 26.57 3.67
N VAL A 104 11.82 25.63 2.99
CA VAL A 104 10.39 25.68 2.70
C VAL A 104 9.64 24.44 3.17
N LEU A 105 8.36 24.64 3.51
CA LEU A 105 7.43 23.55 3.78
C LEU A 105 6.81 23.07 2.46
N ASN A 106 6.95 21.80 2.18
CA ASN A 106 6.42 21.13 1.02
C ASN A 106 5.22 20.23 1.36
N TYR A 107 4.45 19.89 0.34
CA TYR A 107 3.31 19.01 0.45
C TYR A 107 3.27 18.05 -0.73
N ALA A 108 3.07 16.77 -0.43
CA ALA A 108 2.85 15.71 -1.42
C ALA A 108 1.51 15.02 -1.16
N THR A 109 0.85 14.60 -2.23
CA THR A 109 -0.38 13.80 -2.15
C THR A 109 -0.34 12.64 -3.12
N LYS A 110 -0.91 11.52 -2.70
CA LYS A 110 -1.12 10.34 -3.53
C LYS A 110 -2.60 9.98 -3.48
N ILE A 111 -3.23 9.87 -4.64
CA ILE A 111 -4.61 9.38 -4.72
C ILE A 111 -4.63 7.96 -4.18
N GLY A 112 -5.50 7.72 -3.18
CA GLY A 112 -5.69 6.41 -2.59
C GLY A 112 -6.10 5.40 -3.66
N THR A 113 -5.59 4.20 -3.55
CA THR A 113 -6.13 3.09 -4.33
C THR A 113 -7.55 2.85 -3.84
N LYS A 114 -8.53 3.06 -4.71
CA LYS A 114 -9.89 2.62 -4.41
C LYS A 114 -9.84 1.09 -4.35
N TYR A 115 -9.87 0.54 -3.13
CA TYR A 115 -10.08 -0.90 -2.99
C TYR A 115 -11.49 -1.17 -3.52
N LEU A 116 -11.57 -1.98 -4.54
CA LEU A 116 -12.85 -2.57 -4.96
C LEU A 116 -13.21 -3.66 -3.93
N THR A 117 -13.49 -3.24 -2.68
CA THR A 117 -13.79 -4.16 -1.58
C THR A 117 -15.11 -4.87 -1.77
N GLU A 118 -15.99 -4.36 -2.66
CA GLU A 118 -17.24 -4.99 -3.02
C GLU A 118 -17.61 -4.69 -4.48
N ALA A 119 -16.77 -5.12 -5.42
CA ALA A 119 -17.21 -5.11 -6.81
C ALA A 119 -18.41 -6.08 -6.92
N VAL A 120 -19.57 -5.54 -7.25
CA VAL A 120 -20.69 -6.38 -7.70
C VAL A 120 -20.37 -6.83 -9.10
N CYS A 121 -20.04 -8.11 -9.23
CA CYS A 121 -19.70 -8.71 -10.51
C CYS A 121 -20.96 -9.31 -11.12
N THR A 122 -21.29 -8.89 -12.33
CA THR A 122 -22.37 -9.48 -13.12
C THR A 122 -21.80 -10.11 -14.38
N ILE A 123 -22.42 -11.17 -14.86
CA ILE A 123 -22.04 -11.85 -16.08
C ILE A 123 -23.30 -12.13 -16.92
N ASP A 124 -23.19 -11.94 -18.21
CA ASP A 124 -24.26 -12.18 -19.17
C ASP A 124 -23.66 -12.83 -20.44
N PRO A 125 -24.20 -13.94 -20.90
CA PRO A 125 -25.19 -14.80 -20.25
C PRO A 125 -24.67 -15.52 -19.01
N ASP A 126 -25.55 -16.25 -18.29
CA ASP A 126 -25.16 -17.03 -17.12
C ASP A 126 -24.08 -18.07 -17.44
N LEU A 127 -23.19 -18.31 -16.46
CA LEU A 127 -22.13 -19.31 -16.61
C LEU A 127 -22.71 -20.73 -16.75
N PRO A 128 -22.03 -21.61 -17.53
CA PRO A 128 -22.34 -23.03 -17.57
C PRO A 128 -22.29 -23.67 -16.18
N ASN A 129 -23.06 -24.72 -15.96
CA ASN A 129 -23.02 -25.50 -14.73
C ASN A 129 -21.61 -25.97 -14.40
N GLY A 130 -21.23 -25.85 -13.13
CA GLY A 130 -19.89 -26.20 -12.64
C GLY A 130 -18.89 -25.04 -12.63
N LEU A 131 -19.24 -23.88 -13.21
CA LEU A 131 -18.48 -22.65 -13.08
C LEU A 131 -19.17 -21.69 -12.10
N SER A 132 -18.40 -20.90 -11.40
CA SER A 132 -18.89 -19.85 -10.52
C SER A 132 -18.02 -18.60 -10.62
N MET A 133 -18.62 -17.45 -10.35
CA MET A 133 -17.90 -16.18 -10.29
C MET A 133 -17.87 -15.67 -8.85
N ALA A 134 -16.65 -15.42 -8.37
CA ALA A 134 -16.44 -14.82 -7.05
C ALA A 134 -16.79 -13.32 -7.08
N GLN A 135 -17.69 -12.89 -6.18
CA GLN A 135 -17.98 -11.48 -5.98
C GLN A 135 -16.75 -10.78 -5.37
N GLY A 136 -16.56 -9.50 -5.64
CA GLY A 136 -15.41 -8.73 -5.18
C GLY A 136 -14.19 -8.82 -6.11
N THR A 137 -13.85 -9.99 -6.63
CA THR A 137 -12.70 -10.18 -7.54
C THR A 137 -13.08 -10.42 -8.99
N CYS A 138 -14.35 -10.72 -9.28
CA CYS A 138 -14.87 -11.15 -10.60
C CYS A 138 -14.10 -12.34 -11.20
N THR A 139 -13.49 -13.17 -10.36
CA THR A 139 -12.75 -14.34 -10.80
C THR A 139 -13.72 -15.49 -11.10
N ILE A 140 -13.64 -16.05 -12.30
CA ILE A 140 -14.39 -17.25 -12.69
C ILE A 140 -13.54 -18.47 -12.37
N SER A 141 -14.13 -19.46 -11.69
CA SER A 141 -13.47 -20.71 -11.29
C SER A 141 -14.43 -21.89 -11.35
N GLY A 142 -13.90 -23.10 -11.36
CA GLY A 142 -14.64 -24.35 -11.41
C GLY A 142 -14.31 -25.17 -12.66
N THR A 143 -15.03 -26.27 -12.82
CA THR A 143 -14.94 -27.12 -14.02
C THR A 143 -16.32 -27.23 -14.62
N PRO A 144 -16.53 -26.88 -15.90
CA PRO A 144 -17.84 -27.00 -16.52
C PRO A 144 -18.26 -28.48 -16.58
N ASN A 145 -19.51 -28.75 -16.20
CA ASN A 145 -20.06 -30.11 -16.21
C ASN A 145 -20.57 -30.52 -17.58
N ASP A 146 -20.82 -29.54 -18.45
CA ASP A 146 -21.40 -29.77 -19.79
C ASP A 146 -20.56 -29.07 -20.87
N LEU A 147 -20.53 -29.64 -22.06
CA LEU A 147 -19.99 -28.98 -23.24
C LEU A 147 -20.93 -27.85 -23.65
N SER A 148 -20.48 -26.62 -23.53
CA SER A 148 -21.22 -25.45 -23.99
C SER A 148 -20.74 -25.05 -25.40
N PRO A 149 -21.64 -24.58 -26.27
CA PRO A 149 -21.24 -23.97 -27.53
C PRO A 149 -20.37 -22.76 -27.24
N ASN A 150 -19.56 -22.36 -28.22
CA ASN A 150 -18.70 -21.17 -28.08
C ASN A 150 -19.57 -19.93 -27.81
N THR A 151 -19.57 -19.46 -26.58
CA THR A 151 -20.41 -18.35 -26.09
C THR A 151 -19.51 -17.21 -25.63
N GLU A 152 -19.82 -16.02 -26.07
CA GLU A 152 -19.16 -14.79 -25.60
C GLU A 152 -19.84 -14.31 -24.30
N TYR A 153 -19.06 -14.05 -23.27
CA TYR A 153 -19.54 -13.60 -21.97
C TYR A 153 -19.11 -12.15 -21.72
N GLN A 154 -20.05 -11.33 -21.26
CA GLN A 154 -19.76 -9.97 -20.80
C GLN A 154 -19.69 -9.95 -19.28
N VAL A 155 -18.52 -9.65 -18.75
CA VAL A 155 -18.30 -9.45 -17.30
C VAL A 155 -18.29 -7.96 -17.01
N LYS A 156 -19.14 -7.50 -16.08
CA LYS A 156 -19.16 -6.12 -15.59
C LYS A 156 -18.84 -6.12 -14.10
N ALA A 157 -17.91 -5.26 -13.70
CA ALA A 157 -17.62 -4.95 -12.31
C ALA A 157 -18.12 -3.53 -12.01
N VAL A 158 -18.99 -3.39 -11.03
CA VAL A 158 -19.47 -2.10 -10.54
C VAL A 158 -18.99 -1.94 -9.10
N SER A 159 -18.27 -0.87 -8.81
CA SER A 159 -17.91 -0.50 -7.44
C SER A 159 -19.07 0.29 -6.81
N ASN A 160 -19.49 -0.10 -5.61
CA ASN A 160 -20.33 0.75 -4.77
C ASN A 160 -19.54 1.92 -4.20
#